data_cea0fc9542243155a24164de4299bee9
#
_entry.id   cea0fc9542243155a24164de4299bee9
#
_cell.length_a   1.000
_cell.length_b   1.000
_cell.length_c   1.000
_cell.angle_alpha   90.00
_cell.angle_beta   90.00
_cell.angle_gamma   90.00
#
_symmetry.space_group_name_H-M   'P 1'
#
loop_
_entity.id
_entity.type
_entity.pdbx_description
1 polymer ?
#
loop_
_entity_poly.entity_id
_entity_poly.type
_entity_poly.pdbx_seq_one_letter_code
_entity_poly.pdbx_strand_id
1 'polypeptide(L)'
;PVEKIERVGLVGDYTPSTLPASIQNKISIGVTALDESGIPKPALATSWEVTDSGKLYTFHLRDDLVWHDGKKVEAKDINYNIKQVTFTSINTTTLEATLASPHSPFPVLLAKPIFRPGLIGFGPYQVVGIRLQGDRVQYLKLTPVTHPSDPIYEYRFYRTEALAFTAYKLGEIDSLEDITEKQGISNFGKPRIAEKVNYHRMVVL
;
A
#
# COMPACT_ATOMS: atom_id res chain seq x y z
N PRO A 1 15.45 24.11 4.68
CA PRO A 1 14.84 23.11 5.56
C PRO A 1 15.66 21.83 5.46
N VAL A 2 16.07 21.27 6.59
CA VAL A 2 16.77 19.98 6.61
C VAL A 2 15.72 18.92 6.24
N GLU A 3 15.96 18.19 5.15
CA GLU A 3 15.10 17.06 4.76
C GLU A 3 15.13 16.01 5.87
N LYS A 4 13.97 15.72 6.44
CA LYS A 4 13.85 14.68 7.46
C LYS A 4 13.81 13.33 6.75
N ILE A 5 14.84 12.51 6.93
CA ILE A 5 14.89 11.14 6.40
C ILE A 5 14.59 10.17 7.53
N GLU A 6 13.65 9.25 7.30
CA GLU A 6 13.35 8.12 8.19
C GLU A 6 13.79 6.83 7.51
N ARG A 7 14.82 6.18 8.08
CA ARG A 7 15.37 4.91 7.58
C ARG A 7 14.70 3.76 8.35
N VAL A 8 13.90 2.98 7.64
CA VAL A 8 13.07 1.93 8.22
C VAL A 8 13.54 0.56 7.75
N GLY A 9 13.80 -0.34 8.68
CA GLY A 9 14.11 -1.74 8.42
C GLY A 9 12.86 -2.61 8.50
N LEU A 10 12.66 -3.47 7.52
CA LEU A 10 11.62 -4.50 7.51
C LEU A 10 12.24 -5.88 7.35
N VAL A 11 11.62 -6.86 8.00
CA VAL A 11 12.02 -8.26 7.88
C VAL A 11 11.05 -8.98 6.95
N GLY A 12 11.58 -9.59 5.90
CA GLY A 12 10.79 -10.34 4.94
C GLY A 12 11.35 -10.29 3.53
N ASP A 13 10.75 -11.08 2.68
CA ASP A 13 11.16 -11.27 1.29
C ASP A 13 10.04 -10.78 0.37
N TYR A 14 10.15 -9.55 -0.10
CA TYR A 14 9.09 -8.86 -0.83
C TYR A 14 9.46 -8.62 -2.29
N THR A 15 8.48 -8.78 -3.17
CA THR A 15 8.51 -8.26 -4.55
C THR A 15 7.79 -6.90 -4.60
N PRO A 16 7.90 -6.13 -5.68
CA PRO A 16 7.13 -4.89 -5.81
C PRO A 16 5.61 -5.06 -5.63
N SER A 17 5.06 -6.23 -6.01
CA SER A 17 3.63 -6.53 -5.89
C SER A 17 3.20 -7.03 -4.51
N THR A 18 4.15 -7.46 -3.67
CA THR A 18 3.89 -8.01 -2.33
C THR A 18 4.43 -7.14 -1.20
N LEU A 19 4.81 -5.90 -1.48
CA LEU A 19 5.20 -4.94 -0.45
C LEU A 19 4.15 -4.86 0.66
N PRO A 20 4.54 -4.58 1.92
CA PRO A 20 3.60 -4.39 3.01
C PRO A 20 2.53 -3.32 2.68
N ALA A 21 1.31 -3.55 3.15
CA ALA A 21 0.19 -2.62 2.93
C ALA A 21 0.49 -1.21 3.46
N SER A 22 1.25 -1.10 4.56
CA SER A 22 1.70 0.18 5.13
C SER A 22 2.53 1.00 4.12
N ILE A 23 3.31 0.36 3.27
CA ILE A 23 4.09 0.99 2.21
C ILE A 23 3.22 1.25 0.98
N GLN A 24 2.44 0.22 0.54
CA GLN A 24 1.59 0.36 -0.64
C GLN A 24 0.60 1.52 -0.50
N ASN A 25 -0.03 1.66 0.68
CA ASN A 25 -1.00 2.72 0.98
C ASN A 25 -0.40 4.14 1.05
N LYS A 26 0.93 4.26 1.21
CA LYS A 26 1.61 5.56 1.03
C LYS A 26 1.73 5.95 -0.44
N ILE A 27 1.92 4.97 -1.32
CA ILE A 27 2.20 5.22 -2.75
C ILE A 27 0.90 5.34 -3.55
N SER A 28 -0.14 4.59 -3.19
CA SER A 28 -1.41 4.58 -3.93
C SER A 28 -2.58 4.20 -3.01
N ILE A 29 -3.80 4.34 -3.52
CA ILE A 29 -5.03 3.92 -2.85
C ILE A 29 -5.85 3.01 -3.75
N GLY A 30 -6.85 2.33 -3.18
CA GLY A 30 -7.82 1.54 -3.93
C GLY A 30 -9.00 2.37 -4.46
N VAL A 31 -9.89 1.73 -5.20
CA VAL A 31 -11.19 2.32 -5.57
C VAL A 31 -11.99 2.64 -4.31
N THR A 32 -11.91 1.76 -3.31
CA THR A 32 -12.45 1.95 -1.96
C THR A 32 -11.31 1.95 -0.94
N ALA A 33 -11.61 2.30 0.30
CA ALA A 33 -10.76 2.07 1.46
C ALA A 33 -11.55 1.29 2.51
N LEU A 34 -10.89 0.74 3.52
CA LEU A 34 -11.55 0.10 4.66
C LEU A 34 -11.41 0.99 5.89
N ASP A 35 -12.47 1.09 6.67
CA ASP A 35 -12.38 1.67 8.01
C ASP A 35 -11.81 0.65 9.02
N GLU A 36 -11.72 1.06 10.29
CA GLU A 36 -11.20 0.21 11.36
C GLU A 36 -12.02 -1.06 11.61
N SER A 37 -13.30 -1.04 11.21
CA SER A 37 -14.20 -2.20 11.28
C SER A 37 -14.18 -3.07 10.03
N GLY A 38 -13.36 -2.72 9.02
CA GLY A 38 -13.29 -3.42 7.73
C GLY A 38 -14.44 -3.09 6.78
N ILE A 39 -15.21 -2.03 7.06
CA ILE A 39 -16.31 -1.60 6.20
C ILE A 39 -15.76 -0.73 5.06
N PRO A 40 -16.15 -0.98 3.80
CA PRO A 40 -15.67 -0.21 2.66
C PRO A 40 -16.20 1.23 2.70
N LYS A 41 -15.30 2.17 2.46
CA LYS A 41 -15.55 3.61 2.35
C LYS A 41 -15.07 4.16 1.01
N PRO A 42 -15.59 5.32 0.57
CA PRO A 42 -15.07 6.06 -0.56
C PRO A 42 -13.56 6.32 -0.44
N ALA A 43 -12.83 6.17 -1.59
CA ALA A 43 -11.41 6.50 -1.71
C ALA A 43 -11.13 7.12 -3.09
N LEU A 44 -10.73 6.33 -4.11
CA LEU A 44 -10.72 6.81 -5.50
C LEU A 44 -12.17 7.00 -5.99
N ALA A 45 -13.09 6.07 -5.66
CA ALA A 45 -14.52 6.31 -5.89
C ALA A 45 -15.07 7.25 -4.81
N THR A 46 -15.90 8.20 -5.21
CA THR A 46 -16.70 9.07 -4.32
C THR A 46 -17.95 8.37 -3.84
N SER A 47 -18.51 7.48 -4.67
CA SER A 47 -19.70 6.67 -4.39
C SER A 47 -19.74 5.46 -5.31
N TRP A 48 -20.63 4.53 -4.98
CA TRP A 48 -20.99 3.43 -5.88
C TRP A 48 -22.43 3.01 -5.69
N GLU A 49 -22.99 2.41 -6.75
CA GLU A 49 -24.32 1.86 -6.80
C GLU A 49 -24.23 0.36 -7.11
N VAL A 50 -25.25 -0.39 -6.67
CA VAL A 50 -25.33 -1.83 -6.88
C VAL A 50 -26.68 -2.13 -7.52
N THR A 51 -26.66 -2.77 -8.66
CA THR A 51 -27.85 -3.17 -9.43
C THR A 51 -27.75 -4.64 -9.86
N ASP A 52 -28.70 -5.11 -10.66
CA ASP A 52 -28.75 -6.50 -11.14
C ASP A 52 -28.58 -7.53 -10.01
N SER A 53 -29.38 -7.37 -8.94
CA SER A 53 -29.36 -8.28 -7.79
C SER A 53 -27.97 -8.50 -7.19
N GLY A 54 -27.09 -7.47 -7.22
CA GLY A 54 -25.75 -7.53 -6.65
C GLY A 54 -24.66 -8.01 -7.59
N LYS A 55 -24.91 -8.02 -8.90
CA LYS A 55 -23.92 -8.41 -9.92
C LYS A 55 -23.28 -7.22 -10.63
N LEU A 56 -23.94 -6.07 -10.68
CA LEU A 56 -23.40 -4.88 -11.33
C LEU A 56 -23.13 -3.79 -10.30
N TYR A 57 -21.88 -3.35 -10.23
CA TYR A 57 -21.41 -2.24 -9.42
C TYR A 57 -20.96 -1.12 -10.33
N THR A 58 -21.51 0.09 -10.12
CA THR A 58 -21.11 1.31 -10.84
C THR A 58 -20.41 2.24 -9.87
N PHE A 59 -19.13 2.50 -10.08
CA PHE A 59 -18.31 3.37 -9.26
C PHE A 59 -18.12 4.73 -9.92
N HIS A 60 -18.40 5.81 -9.18
CA HIS A 60 -18.15 7.19 -9.60
C HIS A 60 -16.81 7.65 -9.03
N LEU A 61 -15.84 7.88 -9.91
CA LEU A 61 -14.47 8.19 -9.53
C LEU A 61 -14.27 9.70 -9.38
N ARG A 62 -13.32 10.08 -8.55
CA ARG A 62 -12.79 11.44 -8.48
C ARG A 62 -12.11 11.80 -9.80
N ASP A 63 -12.12 13.08 -10.15
CA ASP A 63 -11.50 13.61 -11.36
C ASP A 63 -10.27 14.50 -11.09
N ASP A 64 -9.94 14.69 -9.80
CA ASP A 64 -8.85 15.54 -9.32
C ASP A 64 -7.52 14.80 -9.13
N LEU A 65 -7.49 13.48 -9.29
CA LEU A 65 -6.30 12.68 -9.05
C LEU A 65 -5.42 12.55 -10.29
N VAL A 66 -4.12 12.59 -10.03
CA VAL A 66 -3.07 12.51 -11.04
C VAL A 66 -2.05 11.46 -10.61
N TRP A 67 -1.68 10.55 -11.51
CA TRP A 67 -0.59 9.62 -11.30
C TRP A 67 0.72 10.36 -11.07
N HIS A 68 1.66 9.76 -10.36
CA HIS A 68 2.98 10.36 -10.12
C HIS A 68 3.77 10.66 -11.41
N ASP A 69 3.35 10.13 -12.56
CA ASP A 69 3.90 10.46 -13.89
C ASP A 69 3.20 11.67 -14.56
N GLY A 70 2.31 12.35 -13.86
CA GLY A 70 1.62 13.56 -14.34
C GLY A 70 0.37 13.30 -15.17
N LYS A 71 -0.03 12.06 -15.42
CA LYS A 71 -1.25 11.74 -16.17
C LYS A 71 -2.45 11.67 -15.25
N LYS A 72 -3.62 12.09 -15.73
CA LYS A 72 -4.88 11.93 -14.98
C LYS A 72 -5.19 10.47 -14.73
N VAL A 73 -5.78 10.19 -13.55
CA VAL A 73 -6.34 8.88 -13.23
C VAL A 73 -7.71 8.78 -13.91
N GLU A 74 -7.90 7.77 -14.74
CA GLU A 74 -9.14 7.54 -15.47
C GLU A 74 -9.66 6.13 -15.22
N ALA A 75 -10.97 5.92 -15.38
CA ALA A 75 -11.61 4.62 -15.16
C ALA A 75 -10.98 3.49 -15.98
N LYS A 76 -10.49 3.77 -17.19
CA LYS A 76 -9.79 2.79 -18.04
C LYS A 76 -8.47 2.27 -17.47
N ASP A 77 -7.87 3.00 -16.54
CA ASP A 77 -6.62 2.63 -15.89
C ASP A 77 -6.84 1.56 -14.79
N ILE A 78 -8.10 1.30 -14.42
CA ILE A 78 -8.45 0.49 -13.26
C ILE A 78 -8.84 -0.92 -13.70
N ASN A 79 -8.01 -1.88 -13.32
CA ASN A 79 -8.30 -3.30 -13.46
C ASN A 79 -7.59 -4.09 -12.35
N TYR A 80 -8.38 -4.77 -11.54
CA TYR A 80 -7.85 -5.61 -10.46
C TYR A 80 -7.51 -7.04 -10.90
N ASN A 81 -7.82 -7.41 -12.15
CA ASN A 81 -7.65 -8.77 -12.67
C ASN A 81 -8.31 -9.84 -11.77
N ILE A 82 -9.48 -9.53 -11.21
CA ILE A 82 -10.22 -10.47 -10.35
C ILE A 82 -10.93 -11.48 -11.26
N LYS A 83 -10.74 -12.76 -10.97
CA LYS A 83 -11.40 -13.84 -11.72
C LYS A 83 -12.93 -13.70 -11.65
N GLN A 84 -13.58 -13.86 -12.79
CA GLN A 84 -15.05 -13.75 -12.93
C GLN A 84 -15.62 -12.34 -12.66
N VAL A 85 -14.77 -11.31 -12.75
CA VAL A 85 -15.18 -9.91 -12.73
C VAL A 85 -14.69 -9.22 -13.99
N THR A 86 -15.59 -8.53 -14.67
CA THR A 86 -15.25 -7.70 -15.83
C THR A 86 -15.33 -6.23 -15.44
N PHE A 87 -14.23 -5.50 -15.60
CA PHE A 87 -14.19 -4.06 -15.41
C PHE A 87 -14.35 -3.35 -16.74
N THR A 88 -15.31 -2.42 -16.82
CA THR A 88 -15.63 -1.64 -18.02
C THR A 88 -15.59 -0.14 -17.70
N SER A 89 -14.78 0.61 -18.40
CA SER A 89 -14.80 2.08 -18.34
C SER A 89 -15.94 2.61 -19.20
N ILE A 90 -16.96 3.20 -18.59
CA ILE A 90 -18.09 3.82 -19.31
C ILE A 90 -17.69 5.20 -19.83
N ASN A 91 -16.96 5.95 -19.01
CA ASN A 91 -16.33 7.22 -19.34
C ASN A 91 -15.08 7.42 -18.47
N THR A 92 -14.48 8.61 -18.46
CA THR A 92 -13.24 8.88 -17.72
C THR A 92 -13.39 8.72 -16.21
N THR A 93 -14.60 8.90 -15.66
CA THR A 93 -14.88 8.91 -14.21
C THR A 93 -15.89 7.85 -13.78
N THR A 94 -16.37 7.00 -14.68
CA THR A 94 -17.35 5.97 -14.35
C THR A 94 -16.79 4.59 -14.70
N LEU A 95 -16.65 3.76 -13.68
CA LEU A 95 -16.19 2.38 -13.79
C LEU A 95 -17.32 1.42 -13.43
N GLU A 96 -17.62 0.49 -14.31
CA GLU A 96 -18.50 -0.64 -13.99
C GLU A 96 -17.70 -1.90 -13.71
N ALA A 97 -18.18 -2.67 -12.74
CA ALA A 97 -17.70 -4.02 -12.45
C ALA A 97 -18.87 -5.00 -12.51
N THR A 98 -18.82 -5.89 -13.49
CA THR A 98 -19.83 -6.95 -13.69
C THR A 98 -19.30 -8.26 -13.12
N LEU A 99 -20.06 -8.86 -12.20
CA LEU A 99 -19.75 -10.09 -11.51
C LEU A 99 -20.53 -11.26 -12.10
N ALA A 100 -19.91 -12.43 -12.25
CA ALA A 100 -20.61 -13.65 -12.71
C ALA A 100 -21.67 -14.12 -11.70
N SER A 101 -21.47 -13.88 -10.41
CA SER A 101 -22.42 -14.15 -9.33
C SER A 101 -22.41 -13.00 -8.30
N PRO A 102 -23.55 -12.78 -7.59
CA PRO A 102 -23.60 -11.73 -6.56
C PRO A 102 -22.55 -11.94 -5.48
N HIS A 103 -21.87 -10.86 -5.10
CA HIS A 103 -20.89 -10.87 -4.02
C HIS A 103 -20.98 -9.56 -3.22
N SER A 104 -21.73 -9.59 -2.12
CA SER A 104 -22.01 -8.40 -1.31
C SER A 104 -20.74 -7.69 -0.78
N PRO A 105 -19.68 -8.40 -0.34
CA PRO A 105 -18.45 -7.74 0.12
C PRO A 105 -17.53 -7.31 -1.04
N PHE A 106 -17.99 -7.28 -2.30
CA PHE A 106 -17.14 -6.95 -3.45
C PHE A 106 -16.35 -5.64 -3.30
N PRO A 107 -16.92 -4.51 -2.81
CA PRO A 107 -16.15 -3.29 -2.61
C PRO A 107 -14.94 -3.44 -1.66
N VAL A 108 -14.95 -4.41 -0.73
CA VAL A 108 -13.81 -4.70 0.16
C VAL A 108 -12.59 -5.14 -0.65
N LEU A 109 -12.79 -5.90 -1.74
CA LEU A 109 -11.70 -6.37 -2.60
C LEU A 109 -11.01 -5.23 -3.35
N LEU A 110 -11.72 -4.12 -3.55
CA LEU A 110 -11.24 -2.94 -4.27
C LEU A 110 -10.52 -1.93 -3.37
N ALA A 111 -10.32 -2.27 -2.09
CA ALA A 111 -9.52 -1.46 -1.16
C ALA A 111 -8.00 -1.65 -1.38
N LYS A 112 -7.60 -2.66 -2.15
CA LYS A 112 -6.19 -2.86 -2.50
C LYS A 112 -5.71 -1.70 -3.38
N PRO A 113 -4.55 -1.08 -3.07
CA PRO A 113 -3.99 -0.01 -3.88
C PRO A 113 -3.73 -0.41 -5.34
N ILE A 114 -3.94 0.52 -6.24
CA ILE A 114 -3.76 0.34 -7.68
C ILE A 114 -2.44 1.00 -8.09
N PHE A 115 -1.70 0.31 -8.96
CA PHE A 115 -0.42 0.79 -9.48
C PHE A 115 -0.34 0.63 -11.00
N ARG A 116 0.33 1.57 -11.63
CA ARG A 116 0.93 1.38 -12.94
C ARG A 116 2.30 0.71 -12.81
N PRO A 117 2.84 0.11 -13.90
CA PRO A 117 4.18 -0.48 -13.89
C PRO A 117 5.23 0.47 -13.29
N GLY A 118 6.14 -0.07 -12.45
CA GLY A 118 7.16 0.71 -11.77
C GLY A 118 6.71 1.32 -10.44
N LEU A 119 5.61 0.81 -9.84
CA LEU A 119 5.03 1.34 -8.59
C LEU A 119 4.59 2.81 -8.71
N ILE A 120 4.16 3.22 -9.90
CA ILE A 120 3.58 4.54 -10.11
C ILE A 120 2.18 4.52 -9.51
N GLY A 121 1.98 5.31 -8.48
CA GLY A 121 0.70 5.50 -7.78
C GLY A 121 0.17 6.91 -7.94
N PHE A 122 -0.77 7.26 -7.10
CA PHE A 122 -1.35 8.62 -6.97
C PHE A 122 -1.61 8.98 -5.49
N GLY A 123 -0.90 8.31 -4.58
CA GLY A 123 -0.94 8.58 -3.14
C GLY A 123 -0.03 9.74 -2.72
N PRO A 124 0.07 9.98 -1.40
CA PRO A 124 0.85 11.10 -0.85
C PRO A 124 2.36 10.96 -1.04
N TYR A 125 2.86 9.77 -1.39
CA TYR A 125 4.28 9.50 -1.60
C TYR A 125 4.53 8.86 -2.96
N GLN A 126 5.61 9.28 -3.63
CA GLN A 126 6.08 8.67 -4.87
C GLN A 126 7.36 7.87 -4.65
N VAL A 127 7.55 6.83 -5.43
CA VAL A 127 8.79 6.04 -5.49
C VAL A 127 9.81 6.80 -6.33
N VAL A 128 10.95 7.16 -5.71
CA VAL A 128 12.06 7.83 -6.39
C VAL A 128 13.31 6.96 -6.49
N GLY A 129 13.32 5.82 -5.83
CA GLY A 129 14.40 4.85 -5.90
C GLY A 129 13.95 3.47 -5.48
N ILE A 130 14.33 2.47 -6.26
CA ILE A 130 14.13 1.06 -5.94
C ILE A 130 15.37 0.28 -6.32
N ARG A 131 15.77 -0.67 -5.49
CA ARG A 131 16.87 -1.60 -5.76
C ARG A 131 16.35 -3.02 -5.59
N LEU A 132 16.53 -3.82 -6.64
CA LEU A 132 16.11 -5.21 -6.68
C LEU A 132 17.32 -6.14 -6.71
N GLN A 133 17.18 -7.32 -6.11
CA GLN A 133 18.05 -8.47 -6.32
C GLN A 133 17.18 -9.60 -6.88
N GLY A 134 17.31 -9.87 -8.17
CA GLY A 134 16.31 -10.65 -8.90
C GLY A 134 14.97 -9.93 -8.92
N ASP A 135 13.92 -10.57 -8.41
CA ASP A 135 12.58 -9.99 -8.24
C ASP A 135 12.34 -9.40 -6.83
N ARG A 136 13.34 -9.47 -5.92
CA ARG A 136 13.21 -9.09 -4.52
C ARG A 136 13.66 -7.66 -4.26
N VAL A 137 12.82 -6.91 -3.57
CA VAL A 137 13.12 -5.54 -3.15
C VAL A 137 14.14 -5.56 -2.01
N GLN A 138 15.27 -4.88 -2.21
CA GLN A 138 16.31 -4.68 -1.19
C GLN A 138 16.25 -3.28 -0.56
N TYR A 139 15.80 -2.32 -1.35
CA TYR A 139 15.72 -0.92 -0.96
C TYR A 139 14.60 -0.22 -1.71
N LEU A 140 13.90 0.67 -1.02
CA LEU A 140 12.85 1.51 -1.60
C LEU A 140 12.94 2.90 -0.97
N LYS A 141 12.94 3.94 -1.80
CA LYS A 141 12.90 5.34 -1.36
C LYS A 141 11.62 6.00 -1.80
N LEU A 142 10.93 6.60 -0.84
CA LEU A 142 9.70 7.35 -1.05
C LEU A 142 9.92 8.81 -0.68
N THR A 143 9.47 9.72 -1.55
CA THR A 143 9.42 11.15 -1.25
C THR A 143 7.97 11.64 -1.20
N PRO A 144 7.66 12.57 -0.29
CA PRO A 144 6.32 13.14 -0.21
C PRO A 144 5.99 13.97 -1.45
N VAL A 145 4.76 13.88 -1.93
CA VAL A 145 4.22 14.64 -3.06
C VAL A 145 3.25 15.71 -2.56
N THR A 146 2.37 15.34 -1.62
CA THR A 146 1.29 16.20 -1.16
C THR A 146 1.78 17.24 -0.15
N HIS A 147 2.63 16.84 0.79
CA HIS A 147 3.16 17.71 1.85
C HIS A 147 4.70 17.61 1.86
N PRO A 148 5.41 18.55 1.21
CA PRO A 148 6.89 18.49 1.09
C PRO A 148 7.65 18.53 2.42
N SER A 149 7.00 18.91 3.52
CA SER A 149 7.57 18.90 4.88
C SER A 149 7.54 17.53 5.55
N ASP A 150 6.80 16.58 4.99
CA ASP A 150 6.75 15.20 5.50
C ASP A 150 8.09 14.50 5.29
N PRO A 151 8.42 13.49 6.11
CA PRO A 151 9.70 12.81 6.01
C PRO A 151 9.82 12.01 4.70
N ILE A 152 11.05 11.96 4.19
CA ILE A 152 11.44 10.99 3.16
C ILE A 152 11.61 9.64 3.85
N TYR A 153 11.04 8.59 3.28
CA TYR A 153 11.22 7.23 3.79
C TYR A 153 12.25 6.47 2.95
N GLU A 154 13.19 5.84 3.64
CA GLU A 154 14.15 4.89 3.07
C GLU A 154 13.93 3.52 3.72
N TYR A 155 13.27 2.62 3.00
CA TYR A 155 13.02 1.25 3.44
C TYR A 155 14.17 0.34 3.03
N ARG A 156 14.65 -0.48 3.99
CA ARG A 156 15.61 -1.56 3.76
C ARG A 156 15.02 -2.89 4.18
N PHE A 157 15.14 -3.88 3.33
CA PHE A 157 14.52 -5.18 3.54
C PHE A 157 15.58 -6.21 3.91
N TYR A 158 15.34 -6.92 5.01
CA TYR A 158 16.27 -7.90 5.57
C TYR A 158 15.62 -9.28 5.58
N ARG A 159 16.39 -10.33 5.30
CA ARG A 159 15.88 -11.70 5.30
C ARG A 159 15.62 -12.25 6.69
N THR A 160 16.29 -11.75 7.71
CA THR A 160 16.17 -12.19 9.10
C THR A 160 16.16 -11.01 10.05
N GLU A 161 15.52 -11.21 11.21
CA GLU A 161 15.52 -10.22 12.30
C GLU A 161 16.95 -9.92 12.79
N ALA A 162 17.82 -10.94 12.86
CA ALA A 162 19.22 -10.76 13.30
C ALA A 162 19.98 -9.76 12.40
N LEU A 163 19.79 -9.83 11.08
CA LEU A 163 20.40 -8.87 10.15
C LEU A 163 19.82 -7.47 10.33
N ALA A 164 18.50 -7.37 10.50
CA ALA A 164 17.83 -6.09 10.74
C ALA A 164 18.28 -5.45 12.07
N PHE A 165 18.39 -6.23 13.15
CA PHE A 165 18.93 -5.75 14.42
C PHE A 165 20.39 -5.30 14.33
N THR A 166 21.20 -5.99 13.53
CA THR A 166 22.58 -5.58 13.31
C THR A 166 22.64 -4.23 12.61
N ALA A 167 21.85 -4.05 11.55
CA ALA A 167 21.75 -2.77 10.84
C ALA A 167 21.26 -1.62 11.74
N TYR A 168 20.28 -1.90 12.62
CA TYR A 168 19.79 -0.95 13.61
C TYR A 168 20.90 -0.56 14.61
N LYS A 169 21.65 -1.52 15.14
CA LYS A 169 22.77 -1.27 16.07
C LYS A 169 23.89 -0.47 15.42
N LEU A 170 24.12 -0.67 14.12
CA LEU A 170 25.12 0.08 13.35
C LEU A 170 24.64 1.47 12.91
N GLY A 171 23.39 1.84 13.20
CA GLY A 171 22.80 3.11 12.79
C GLY A 171 22.52 3.23 11.28
N GLU A 172 22.44 2.10 10.58
CA GLU A 172 22.07 2.08 9.16
C GLU A 172 20.58 2.34 8.94
N ILE A 173 19.77 2.01 9.93
CA ILE A 173 18.33 2.27 10.01
C ILE A 173 17.97 2.88 11.35
N ASP A 174 16.90 3.68 11.38
CA ASP A 174 16.45 4.42 12.56
C ASP A 174 15.34 3.68 13.31
N SER A 175 14.62 2.78 12.63
CA SER A 175 13.51 2.01 13.20
C SER A 175 13.38 0.64 12.53
N LEU A 176 12.68 -0.26 13.22
CA LEU A 176 12.32 -1.60 12.73
C LEU A 176 10.81 -1.75 12.79
N GLU A 177 10.20 -2.26 11.72
CA GLU A 177 8.79 -2.61 11.65
C GLU A 177 8.62 -4.13 11.47
N ASP A 178 7.45 -4.65 11.89
CA ASP A 178 7.04 -6.06 11.74
C ASP A 178 8.00 -7.09 12.37
N ILE A 179 8.65 -6.73 13.49
CA ILE A 179 9.47 -7.66 14.27
C ILE A 179 8.62 -8.46 15.25
N THR A 180 8.93 -9.76 15.40
CA THR A 180 8.23 -10.66 16.32
C THR A 180 8.98 -10.89 17.63
N GLU A 181 10.31 -10.81 17.61
CA GLU A 181 11.13 -11.05 18.79
C GLU A 181 11.64 -9.73 19.41
N LYS A 182 11.32 -9.55 20.70
CA LYS A 182 11.83 -8.41 21.49
C LYS A 182 13.28 -8.64 21.99
N GLN A 183 13.82 -9.83 21.79
CA GLN A 183 15.16 -10.20 22.27
C GLN A 183 16.25 -9.48 21.45
N GLY A 184 17.00 -8.62 22.07
CA GLY A 184 18.14 -7.92 21.49
C GLY A 184 18.02 -6.40 21.44
N ILE A 185 16.86 -5.83 21.70
CA ILE A 185 16.65 -4.37 21.74
C ILE A 185 17.03 -3.78 23.11
N SER A 186 17.00 -4.58 24.18
CA SER A 186 17.11 -4.10 25.58
C SER A 186 18.44 -3.47 25.97
N ASN A 187 19.50 -3.64 25.18
CA ASN A 187 20.86 -3.24 25.58
C ASN A 187 21.43 -2.00 24.87
N PHE A 188 20.66 -1.36 23.97
CA PHE A 188 21.14 -0.21 23.21
C PHE A 188 20.09 0.92 23.18
N GLY A 189 20.34 1.93 24.04
CA GLY A 189 19.48 3.12 24.10
C GLY A 189 18.11 2.84 24.74
N LYS A 190 17.21 3.83 24.70
CA LYS A 190 15.80 3.67 25.06
C LYS A 190 14.97 3.58 23.78
N PRO A 191 14.82 2.38 23.15
CA PRO A 191 14.00 2.25 21.96
C PRO A 191 12.56 2.58 22.32
N ARG A 192 11.90 3.39 21.50
CA ARG A 192 10.44 3.53 21.55
C ARG A 192 9.86 2.28 20.90
N ILE A 193 9.34 1.36 21.71
CA ILE A 193 8.64 0.18 21.24
C ILE A 193 7.16 0.55 21.15
N ALA A 194 6.61 0.60 19.94
CA ALA A 194 5.17 0.67 19.71
C ALA A 194 4.67 -0.73 19.39
N GLU A 195 3.85 -1.29 20.28
CA GLU A 195 3.19 -2.57 20.03
C GLU A 195 1.94 -2.33 19.18
N LYS A 196 1.86 -3.00 18.05
CA LYS A 196 0.67 -3.02 17.22
C LYS A 196 0.14 -4.45 17.16
N VAL A 197 -1.07 -4.65 17.65
CA VAL A 197 -1.73 -5.96 17.54
C VAL A 197 -2.11 -6.18 16.08
N ASN A 198 -1.56 -7.23 15.48
CA ASN A 198 -1.88 -7.59 14.09
C ASN A 198 -2.97 -8.65 14.10
N TYR A 199 -4.22 -8.24 13.96
CA TYR A 199 -5.39 -9.11 13.91
C TYR A 199 -5.45 -10.02 12.65
N HIS A 200 -4.56 -9.81 11.67
CA HIS A 200 -4.54 -10.58 10.44
C HIS A 200 -3.56 -11.77 10.46
N ARG A 201 -2.79 -11.96 11.53
CA ARG A 201 -2.01 -13.18 11.74
C ARG A 201 -2.81 -14.17 12.57
N MET A 202 -3.48 -15.12 11.92
CA MET A 202 -3.93 -16.33 12.57
C MET A 202 -2.72 -17.26 12.80
N VAL A 203 -2.38 -17.51 14.05
CA VAL A 203 -1.54 -18.65 14.43
C VAL A 203 -2.47 -19.83 14.55
N VAL A 204 -2.42 -20.75 13.59
CA VAL A 204 -3.04 -22.08 13.75
C VAL A 204 -2.09 -22.88 14.63
N LEU A 205 -2.52 -23.17 15.85
CA LEU A 205 -1.86 -24.08 16.77
C LEU A 205 -2.16 -25.54 16.37
#